data_dc49fa61fe591588da471f1d79f8aa3d
#
_entry.id   dc49fa61fe591588da471f1d79f8aa3d
#
_cell.length_a   1.000
_cell.length_b   1.000
_cell.length_c   1.000
_cell.angle_alpha   90.00
_cell.angle_beta   90.00
_cell.angle_gamma   90.00
#
_symmetry.space_group_name_H-M   'P 1'
#
loop_
_entity.id
_entity.type
_entity.pdbx_description
1 polymer ?
#
loop_
_entity_poly.entity_id
_entity_poly.type
_entity_poly.pdbx_seq_one_letter_code
_entity_poly.pdbx_strand_id
1 'polypeptide(L)'
;MSGPNGHAEANDSSVSNPLTAAPNLPSTSPFTPEKVKEFVAALEVPFDPSQIGWRVMNTTKNGQPMRGQVVPYADQRAYTDRLNALFTPAGWTRKYTIQTSASFERSKDQKIVAKVLVTCEVTVFGLGSHSATGEEWADDENALTSAEAQSFKRACACLGLGRYLYYFTGTWVDLDDHKRPKSVPQLAGWATPTGWLQGLRPNGSARSNSTTNTPRTHSSQPVVAEIEALAEPLGRGLYRGILRNLARVWNPNEIEDVSVQQRVLEQMRCADRGLLRLKAALEKTGPRALTPILQSLGVASLERVDNLQTLKRIVLDLESAAAKP
;
A
#
# COMPACT_ATOMS: atom_id res chain seq x y z
N MET A 1 -13.98 -80.90 16.10
CA MET A 1 -15.17 -80.25 16.72
C MET A 1 -14.87 -78.81 16.73
N SER A 2 -15.16 -78.11 15.69
CA SER A 2 -16.31 -77.27 15.44
C SER A 2 -16.39 -76.11 16.45
N GLY A 3 -15.91 -74.93 16.08
CA GLY A 3 -16.25 -73.68 16.69
C GLY A 3 -16.53 -72.69 15.60
N PRO A 4 -17.45 -71.73 15.71
CA PRO A 4 -17.80 -70.85 14.61
C PRO A 4 -17.13 -69.49 14.68
N ASN A 5 -16.92 -68.97 13.52
CA ASN A 5 -16.55 -67.57 13.20
C ASN A 5 -17.52 -66.56 13.78
N GLY A 6 -16.95 -65.50 14.40
CA GLY A 6 -17.66 -64.22 14.69
C GLY A 6 -17.09 -63.16 13.90
N HIS A 7 -17.83 -62.68 12.92
CA HIS A 7 -17.57 -61.41 12.20
C HIS A 7 -17.83 -60.23 13.14
N ALA A 8 -16.80 -59.39 13.38
CA ALA A 8 -16.96 -58.10 14.02
C ALA A 8 -17.24 -57.06 12.92
N GLU A 9 -18.45 -56.52 12.93
CA GLU A 9 -18.84 -55.38 12.13
C GLU A 9 -18.09 -54.12 12.61
N ALA A 10 -17.41 -53.46 11.70
CA ALA A 10 -16.80 -52.17 11.92
C ALA A 10 -17.92 -51.10 11.94
N ASN A 11 -18.19 -50.58 13.14
CA ASN A 11 -19.04 -49.40 13.30
C ASN A 11 -18.28 -48.15 12.82
N ASP A 12 -18.60 -47.69 11.61
CA ASP A 12 -18.21 -46.40 11.07
C ASP A 12 -19.10 -45.32 11.70
N SER A 13 -18.65 -44.81 12.85
CA SER A 13 -19.27 -43.61 13.47
C SER A 13 -18.60 -42.37 12.91
N SER A 14 -19.11 -41.90 11.76
CA SER A 14 -18.86 -40.56 11.25
C SER A 14 -19.34 -39.52 12.26
N VAL A 15 -18.41 -39.01 13.06
CA VAL A 15 -18.64 -37.85 13.90
C VAL A 15 -18.74 -36.60 12.99
N SER A 16 -19.96 -36.28 12.56
CA SER A 16 -20.31 -35.01 11.99
C SER A 16 -20.17 -33.93 13.07
N ASN A 17 -19.05 -33.18 13.01
CA ASN A 17 -18.87 -31.94 13.77
C ASN A 17 -20.00 -30.98 13.37
N PRO A 18 -20.88 -30.53 14.27
CA PRO A 18 -21.80 -29.48 13.95
C PRO A 18 -20.98 -28.20 13.78
N LEU A 19 -20.83 -27.74 12.54
CA LEU A 19 -20.41 -26.37 12.24
C LEU A 19 -21.29 -25.46 13.11
N THR A 20 -20.66 -24.84 14.10
CA THR A 20 -21.28 -23.84 14.95
C THR A 20 -21.87 -22.78 14.03
N ALA A 21 -23.18 -22.70 13.95
CA ALA A 21 -23.89 -21.68 13.18
C ALA A 21 -23.35 -20.32 13.61
N ALA A 22 -22.87 -19.55 12.64
CA ALA A 22 -22.48 -18.16 12.88
C ALA A 22 -23.65 -17.45 13.59
N PRO A 23 -23.41 -16.64 14.65
CA PRO A 23 -24.47 -15.94 15.30
C PRO A 23 -25.24 -15.13 14.27
N ASN A 24 -26.56 -15.32 14.19
CA ASN A 24 -27.46 -14.53 13.37
C ASN A 24 -27.32 -13.06 13.78
N LEU A 25 -26.45 -12.33 13.12
CA LEU A 25 -26.43 -10.87 13.20
C LEU A 25 -27.77 -10.38 12.68
N PRO A 26 -28.45 -9.46 13.38
CA PRO A 26 -29.69 -8.90 12.87
C PRO A 26 -29.42 -8.31 11.50
N SER A 27 -30.18 -8.77 10.52
CA SER A 27 -30.02 -8.52 9.09
C SER A 27 -30.28 -7.06 8.67
N THR A 28 -30.59 -6.16 9.62
CA THR A 28 -30.88 -4.75 9.36
C THR A 28 -30.12 -3.87 10.33
N SER A 29 -29.25 -3.00 9.78
CA SER A 29 -28.67 -1.90 10.54
C SER A 29 -29.79 -1.08 11.21
N PRO A 30 -29.67 -0.66 12.50
CA PRO A 30 -30.62 0.25 13.12
C PRO A 30 -30.59 1.65 12.50
N PHE A 31 -29.67 1.92 11.59
CA PHE A 31 -29.51 3.19 10.90
C PHE A 31 -30.05 3.12 9.47
N THR A 32 -30.65 4.23 9.02
CA THR A 32 -31.02 4.37 7.62
C THR A 32 -29.76 4.42 6.72
N PRO A 33 -29.85 4.06 5.44
CA PRO A 33 -28.74 4.15 4.50
C PRO A 33 -28.09 5.53 4.43
N GLU A 34 -28.86 6.60 4.60
CA GLU A 34 -28.40 7.99 4.62
C GLU A 34 -27.54 8.23 5.86
N LYS A 35 -28.00 7.75 7.04
CA LYS A 35 -27.27 7.89 8.29
C LYS A 35 -25.97 7.09 8.29
N VAL A 36 -25.96 5.92 7.68
CA VAL A 36 -24.72 5.13 7.45
C VAL A 36 -23.72 5.93 6.59
N LYS A 37 -24.18 6.55 5.50
CA LYS A 37 -23.31 7.39 4.65
C LYS A 37 -22.77 8.60 5.41
N GLU A 38 -23.58 9.23 6.25
CA GLU A 38 -23.17 10.35 7.11
C GLU A 38 -22.03 9.92 8.06
N PHE A 39 -22.19 8.78 8.77
CA PHE A 39 -21.15 8.25 9.66
C PHE A 39 -19.87 7.89 8.92
N VAL A 40 -19.97 7.24 7.77
CA VAL A 40 -18.79 6.91 6.95
C VAL A 40 -18.08 8.20 6.52
N ALA A 41 -18.82 9.20 6.05
CA ALA A 41 -18.23 10.49 5.67
C ALA A 41 -17.54 11.19 6.85
N ALA A 42 -18.11 11.12 8.08
CA ALA A 42 -17.52 11.67 9.27
C ALA A 42 -16.25 10.92 9.73
N LEU A 43 -16.22 9.59 9.58
CA LEU A 43 -15.04 8.77 9.85
C LEU A 43 -13.89 9.06 8.88
N GLU A 44 -14.18 9.35 7.61
CA GLU A 44 -13.18 9.65 6.59
C GLU A 44 -12.49 11.01 6.77
N VAL A 45 -13.09 11.95 7.53
CA VAL A 45 -12.48 13.27 7.76
C VAL A 45 -11.10 13.10 8.42
N PRO A 46 -10.03 13.72 7.88
CA PRO A 46 -8.71 13.69 8.49
C PRO A 46 -8.70 14.15 9.94
N PHE A 47 -7.71 13.70 10.70
CA PHE A 47 -7.45 14.22 12.03
C PHE A 47 -6.98 15.69 11.97
N ASP A 48 -7.15 16.42 13.06
CA ASP A 48 -6.57 17.75 13.20
C ASP A 48 -5.03 17.66 13.03
N PRO A 49 -4.37 18.60 12.32
CA PRO A 49 -2.93 18.61 12.15
C PRO A 49 -2.13 18.52 13.46
N SER A 50 -2.66 19.04 14.55
CA SER A 50 -2.03 18.94 15.89
C SER A 50 -1.99 17.51 16.45
N GLN A 51 -2.81 16.61 15.96
CA GLN A 51 -2.83 15.19 16.33
C GLN A 51 -1.91 14.32 15.46
N ILE A 52 -1.23 14.93 14.48
CA ILE A 52 -0.37 14.21 13.53
C ILE A 52 1.09 14.37 13.92
N GLY A 53 1.71 13.23 14.22
CA GLY A 53 3.16 13.10 14.35
C GLY A 53 3.83 12.65 13.05
N TRP A 54 5.16 12.66 13.04
CA TRP A 54 5.97 12.19 11.91
C TRP A 54 6.91 11.07 12.35
N ARG A 55 6.87 9.96 11.64
CA ARG A 55 7.69 8.78 11.93
C ARG A 55 8.72 8.58 10.83
N VAL A 56 9.98 8.38 11.21
CA VAL A 56 11.05 8.00 10.29
C VAL A 56 10.90 6.52 9.94
N MET A 57 10.77 6.22 8.65
CA MET A 57 10.66 4.86 8.12
C MET A 57 12.02 4.32 7.67
N ASN A 58 12.76 5.13 6.93
CA ASN A 58 14.07 4.77 6.38
C ASN A 58 15.06 5.92 6.61
N THR A 59 16.34 5.58 6.70
CA THR A 59 17.43 6.56 6.79
C THR A 59 18.47 6.31 5.70
N THR A 60 19.19 7.34 5.28
CA THR A 60 20.35 7.18 4.40
C THR A 60 21.45 6.41 5.13
N LYS A 61 22.08 5.43 4.45
CA LYS A 61 23.09 4.58 5.07
C LYS A 61 24.45 5.28 5.26
N ASN A 62 24.86 6.15 4.33
CA ASN A 62 26.22 6.75 4.28
C ASN A 62 26.19 8.23 3.85
N GLY A 63 25.10 8.98 4.09
CA GLY A 63 24.97 10.37 3.66
C GLY A 63 25.24 11.36 4.81
N GLN A 64 26.02 12.41 4.56
CA GLN A 64 26.06 13.61 5.38
C GLN A 64 25.49 14.77 4.55
N PRO A 65 24.45 15.47 5.02
CA PRO A 65 23.73 15.25 6.28
C PRO A 65 22.89 13.97 6.27
N MET A 66 22.64 13.41 7.46
CA MET A 66 21.74 12.26 7.62
C MET A 66 20.33 12.66 7.23
N ARG A 67 19.72 11.91 6.32
CA ARG A 67 18.33 12.13 5.87
C ARG A 67 17.44 10.94 6.21
N GLY A 68 16.17 11.22 6.50
CA GLY A 68 15.17 10.20 6.76
C GLY A 68 13.93 10.40 5.90
N GLN A 69 13.36 9.28 5.47
CA GLN A 69 12.04 9.25 4.86
C GLN A 69 10.99 9.22 5.97
N VAL A 70 10.18 10.26 6.08
CA VAL A 70 9.17 10.38 7.12
C VAL A 70 7.77 10.26 6.56
N VAL A 71 6.89 9.64 7.35
CA VAL A 71 5.46 9.52 7.05
C VAL A 71 4.65 10.10 8.22
N PRO A 72 3.48 10.71 7.97
CA PRO A 72 2.60 11.15 9.03
C PRO A 72 1.93 9.95 9.70
N TYR A 73 1.70 10.06 10.99
CA TYR A 73 0.93 9.08 11.76
C TYR A 73 0.09 9.77 12.82
N ALA A 74 -1.00 9.14 13.24
CA ALA A 74 -1.78 9.54 14.40
C ALA A 74 -1.63 8.50 15.52
N ASP A 75 -1.62 8.97 16.76
CA ASP A 75 -1.67 8.10 17.94
C ASP A 75 -3.03 7.37 18.00
N GLN A 76 -3.05 6.17 18.58
CA GLN A 76 -4.29 5.39 18.71
C GLN A 76 -5.38 6.11 19.52
N ARG A 77 -5.00 7.05 20.41
CA ARG A 77 -5.95 7.87 21.17
C ARG A 77 -6.80 8.75 20.27
N ALA A 78 -6.24 9.33 19.23
CA ALA A 78 -6.99 10.12 18.26
C ALA A 78 -8.10 9.30 17.55
N TYR A 79 -7.82 8.02 17.28
CA TYR A 79 -8.83 7.10 16.75
C TYR A 79 -9.93 6.80 17.76
N THR A 80 -9.56 6.52 19.01
CA THR A 80 -10.50 6.28 20.12
C THR A 80 -11.39 7.50 20.35
N ASP A 81 -10.80 8.70 20.40
CA ASP A 81 -11.53 9.95 20.60
C ASP A 81 -12.54 10.21 19.49
N ARG A 82 -12.15 9.94 18.22
CA ARG A 82 -13.07 10.09 17.09
C ARG A 82 -14.22 9.08 17.15
N LEU A 83 -13.94 7.82 17.51
CA LEU A 83 -15.00 6.81 17.69
C LEU A 83 -15.94 7.19 18.84
N ASN A 84 -15.40 7.67 19.95
CA ASN A 84 -16.19 8.14 21.09
C ASN A 84 -17.05 9.37 20.75
N ALA A 85 -16.51 10.30 19.96
CA ALA A 85 -17.23 11.49 19.53
C ALA A 85 -18.40 11.16 18.59
N LEU A 86 -18.26 10.16 17.73
CA LEU A 86 -19.29 9.80 16.74
C LEU A 86 -20.33 8.81 17.30
N PHE A 87 -19.88 7.85 18.12
CA PHE A 87 -20.70 6.71 18.52
C PHE A 87 -20.88 6.59 20.04
N THR A 88 -20.27 7.48 20.83
CA THR A 88 -20.13 7.34 22.30
C THR A 88 -19.31 6.09 22.67
N PRO A 89 -18.79 5.98 23.90
CA PRO A 89 -18.06 4.78 24.34
C PRO A 89 -18.90 3.50 24.34
N ALA A 90 -20.24 3.63 24.42
CA ALA A 90 -21.18 2.49 24.40
C ALA A 90 -21.54 2.03 22.97
N GLY A 91 -21.30 2.87 21.95
CA GLY A 91 -21.70 2.60 20.56
C GLY A 91 -20.67 1.81 19.75
N TRP A 92 -19.55 1.47 20.34
CA TRP A 92 -18.51 0.67 19.66
C TRP A 92 -17.72 -0.18 20.67
N THR A 93 -17.01 -1.19 20.17
CA THR A 93 -16.11 -2.02 20.96
C THR A 93 -14.93 -2.53 20.14
N ARG A 94 -13.91 -3.04 20.81
CA ARG A 94 -12.78 -3.71 20.18
C ARG A 94 -12.43 -5.00 20.91
N LYS A 95 -12.01 -6.02 20.15
CA LYS A 95 -11.54 -7.29 20.67
C LYS A 95 -10.18 -7.60 20.08
N TYR A 96 -9.25 -8.09 20.89
CA TYR A 96 -7.94 -8.52 20.43
C TYR A 96 -7.80 -10.04 20.52
N THR A 97 -7.14 -10.61 19.51
CA THR A 97 -6.65 -11.99 19.51
C THR A 97 -5.15 -11.93 19.33
N ILE A 98 -4.41 -12.53 20.26
CA ILE A 98 -2.95 -12.51 20.28
C ILE A 98 -2.45 -13.90 19.91
N GLN A 99 -1.47 -13.94 18.98
CA GLN A 99 -0.81 -15.16 18.53
C GLN A 99 0.68 -14.91 18.43
N THR A 100 1.46 -15.98 18.38
CA THR A 100 2.89 -15.92 18.16
C THR A 100 3.21 -16.78 16.94
N SER A 101 4.04 -16.29 16.02
CA SER A 101 4.54 -17.08 14.91
C SER A 101 5.53 -18.14 15.39
N ALA A 102 5.84 -19.11 14.54
CA ALA A 102 7.08 -19.87 14.68
C ALA A 102 8.28 -18.93 14.62
N SER A 103 9.38 -19.29 15.29
CA SER A 103 10.63 -18.55 15.21
C SER A 103 11.27 -18.77 13.84
N PHE A 104 11.77 -17.70 13.23
CA PHE A 104 12.47 -17.73 11.95
C PHE A 104 13.59 -16.67 11.92
N GLU A 105 14.50 -16.84 10.98
CA GLU A 105 15.65 -15.95 10.87
C GLU A 105 15.24 -14.55 10.38
N ARG A 106 15.58 -13.54 11.16
CA ARG A 106 15.33 -12.14 10.81
C ARG A 106 16.47 -11.62 9.90
N SER A 107 16.12 -11.22 8.67
CA SER A 107 17.10 -10.80 7.65
C SER A 107 18.00 -9.64 8.06
N LYS A 108 17.60 -8.82 9.05
CA LYS A 108 18.33 -7.63 9.47
C LYS A 108 19.61 -7.95 10.25
N ASP A 109 19.57 -8.97 11.11
CA ASP A 109 20.63 -9.31 12.07
C ASP A 109 20.84 -10.81 12.24
N GLN A 110 20.15 -11.62 11.40
CA GLN A 110 20.24 -13.09 11.35
C GLN A 110 19.88 -13.78 12.68
N LYS A 111 19.17 -13.10 13.57
CA LYS A 111 18.64 -13.70 14.80
C LYS A 111 17.40 -14.54 14.50
N ILE A 112 17.29 -15.67 15.19
CA ILE A 112 16.09 -16.51 15.14
C ILE A 112 15.11 -15.99 16.19
N VAL A 113 14.03 -15.35 15.75
CA VAL A 113 13.03 -14.68 16.61
C VAL A 113 11.63 -14.95 16.07
N ALA A 114 10.65 -15.09 16.98
CA ALA A 114 9.25 -15.12 16.63
C ALA A 114 8.70 -13.70 16.39
N LYS A 115 7.52 -13.61 15.77
CA LYS A 115 6.72 -12.39 15.76
C LYS A 115 5.51 -12.53 16.68
N VAL A 116 5.16 -11.46 17.38
CA VAL A 116 3.86 -11.28 18.00
C VAL A 116 2.89 -10.80 16.93
N LEU A 117 1.77 -11.49 16.78
CA LEU A 117 0.70 -11.19 15.85
C LEU A 117 -0.53 -10.82 16.68
N VAL A 118 -1.05 -9.63 16.48
CA VAL A 118 -2.26 -9.16 17.15
C VAL A 118 -3.32 -8.85 16.12
N THR A 119 -4.44 -9.55 16.16
CA THR A 119 -5.63 -9.22 15.36
C THR A 119 -6.58 -8.42 16.21
N CYS A 120 -6.91 -7.22 15.76
CA CYS A 120 -7.94 -6.36 16.36
C CYS A 120 -9.21 -6.44 15.52
N GLU A 121 -10.33 -6.74 16.14
CA GLU A 121 -11.66 -6.58 15.57
C GLU A 121 -12.30 -5.33 16.22
N VAL A 122 -12.70 -4.37 15.38
CA VAL A 122 -13.44 -3.17 15.77
C VAL A 122 -14.87 -3.33 15.29
N THR A 123 -15.82 -3.28 16.23
CA THR A 123 -17.25 -3.32 15.96
C THR A 123 -17.86 -1.96 16.29
N VAL A 124 -18.52 -1.35 15.33
CA VAL A 124 -19.41 -0.19 15.55
C VAL A 124 -20.83 -0.71 15.42
N PHE A 125 -21.58 -0.63 16.52
CA PHE A 125 -22.93 -1.18 16.58
C PHE A 125 -23.83 -0.50 15.54
N GLY A 126 -24.41 -1.30 14.65
CA GLY A 126 -25.21 -0.83 13.54
C GLY A 126 -24.47 -0.50 12.25
N LEU A 127 -23.13 -0.41 12.26
CA LEU A 127 -22.32 -0.26 11.04
C LEU A 127 -21.60 -1.55 10.66
N GLY A 128 -21.30 -2.43 11.63
CA GLY A 128 -20.62 -3.69 11.39
C GLY A 128 -19.25 -3.79 12.06
N SER A 129 -18.52 -4.87 11.74
CA SER A 129 -17.22 -5.20 12.29
C SER A 129 -16.17 -5.30 11.20
N HIS A 130 -14.97 -4.81 11.50
CA HIS A 130 -13.80 -4.99 10.67
C HIS A 130 -12.61 -5.43 11.49
N SER A 131 -11.81 -6.33 10.96
CA SER A 131 -10.60 -6.83 11.62
C SER A 131 -9.35 -6.57 10.78
N ALA A 132 -8.23 -6.39 11.49
CA ALA A 132 -6.92 -6.30 10.86
C ALA A 132 -5.83 -6.76 11.82
N THR A 133 -4.71 -7.23 11.26
CA THR A 133 -3.58 -7.74 12.03
C THR A 133 -2.43 -6.74 12.05
N GLY A 134 -1.83 -6.56 13.22
CA GLY A 134 -0.54 -5.92 13.45
C GLY A 134 0.50 -6.98 13.83
N GLU A 135 1.76 -6.71 13.55
CA GLU A 135 2.86 -7.60 13.87
C GLU A 135 4.10 -6.83 14.34
N GLU A 136 4.83 -7.44 15.28
CA GLU A 136 6.12 -6.91 15.75
C GLU A 136 7.05 -8.07 16.13
N TRP A 137 8.35 -7.82 16.15
CA TRP A 137 9.32 -8.81 16.59
C TRP A 137 9.21 -9.03 18.11
N ALA A 138 9.16 -10.29 18.56
CA ALA A 138 8.88 -10.63 19.95
C ALA A 138 10.03 -10.20 20.93
N ASP A 139 11.21 -9.94 20.40
CA ASP A 139 12.35 -9.43 21.16
C ASP A 139 12.38 -7.88 21.31
N ASP A 140 11.38 -7.20 20.77
CA ASP A 140 11.20 -5.75 21.01
C ASP A 140 10.49 -5.52 22.35
N GLU A 141 10.98 -4.58 23.15
CA GLU A 141 10.41 -4.28 24.48
C GLU A 141 8.94 -3.91 24.45
N ASN A 142 8.47 -3.30 23.37
CA ASN A 142 7.10 -2.85 23.17
C ASN A 142 6.35 -3.66 22.11
N ALA A 143 6.79 -4.90 21.81
CA ALA A 143 6.24 -5.72 20.74
C ALA A 143 4.71 -5.83 20.78
N LEU A 144 4.14 -6.19 21.92
CA LEU A 144 2.71 -6.37 22.08
C LEU A 144 1.95 -5.05 21.91
N THR A 145 2.36 -4.00 22.62
CA THR A 145 1.71 -2.68 22.56
C THR A 145 1.78 -2.07 21.14
N SER A 146 2.91 -2.26 20.45
CA SER A 146 3.09 -1.81 19.08
C SER A 146 2.19 -2.57 18.11
N ALA A 147 2.11 -3.89 18.23
CA ALA A 147 1.25 -4.73 17.42
C ALA A 147 -0.24 -4.46 17.66
N GLU A 148 -0.65 -4.22 18.93
CA GLU A 148 -2.02 -3.79 19.28
C GLU A 148 -2.38 -2.46 18.62
N ALA A 149 -1.54 -1.43 18.80
CA ALA A 149 -1.79 -0.11 18.24
C ALA A 149 -1.84 -0.17 16.70
N GLN A 150 -1.02 -1.00 16.08
CA GLN A 150 -0.99 -1.19 14.63
C GLN A 150 -2.26 -1.89 14.13
N SER A 151 -2.68 -2.99 14.77
CA SER A 151 -3.88 -3.75 14.39
C SER A 151 -5.15 -2.91 14.54
N PHE A 152 -5.28 -2.18 15.64
CA PHE A 152 -6.42 -1.29 15.88
C PHE A 152 -6.54 -0.19 14.81
N LYS A 153 -5.45 0.52 14.51
CA LYS A 153 -5.44 1.56 13.47
C LYS A 153 -5.77 1.00 12.09
N ARG A 154 -5.30 -0.20 11.78
CA ARG A 154 -5.60 -0.89 10.51
C ARG A 154 -7.08 -1.29 10.44
N ALA A 155 -7.66 -1.80 11.52
CA ALA A 155 -9.08 -2.13 11.59
C ALA A 155 -9.95 -0.87 11.43
N CYS A 156 -9.60 0.23 12.11
CA CYS A 156 -10.26 1.53 11.93
C CYS A 156 -10.18 2.06 10.49
N ALA A 157 -9.06 1.84 9.81
CA ALA A 157 -8.90 2.25 8.42
C ALA A 157 -9.84 1.50 7.45
N CYS A 158 -10.28 0.29 7.80
CA CYS A 158 -11.31 -0.42 7.04
C CYS A 158 -12.68 0.28 7.13
N LEU A 159 -12.95 0.97 8.25
CA LEU A 159 -14.14 1.83 8.43
C LEU A 159 -13.97 3.23 7.82
N GLY A 160 -12.82 3.56 7.25
CA GLY A 160 -12.48 4.88 6.72
C GLY A 160 -11.66 5.75 7.67
N LEU A 161 -11.67 5.48 8.98
CA LEU A 161 -11.01 6.29 10.01
C LEU A 161 -9.49 6.21 9.90
N GLY A 162 -8.84 7.34 9.63
CA GLY A 162 -7.39 7.43 9.46
C GLY A 162 -6.87 6.80 8.16
N ARG A 163 -7.74 6.32 7.26
CA ARG A 163 -7.35 5.69 5.99
C ARG A 163 -6.52 6.62 5.11
N TYR A 164 -6.75 7.92 5.15
CA TYR A 164 -6.02 8.91 4.37
C TYR A 164 -4.50 8.91 4.65
N LEU A 165 -4.06 8.48 5.85
CA LEU A 165 -2.64 8.39 6.20
C LEU A 165 -1.87 7.36 5.36
N TYR A 166 -2.55 6.38 4.77
CA TYR A 166 -1.94 5.37 3.90
C TYR A 166 -1.68 5.86 2.47
N TYR A 167 -2.13 7.05 2.11
CA TYR A 167 -1.81 7.66 0.81
C TYR A 167 -0.44 8.36 0.79
N PHE A 168 0.21 8.52 1.94
CA PHE A 168 1.54 9.13 2.00
C PHE A 168 2.62 8.10 1.68
N THR A 169 3.44 8.39 0.66
CA THR A 169 4.58 7.54 0.26
C THR A 169 5.87 7.88 1.01
N GLY A 170 5.82 8.94 1.84
CA GLY A 170 6.95 9.44 2.61
C GLY A 170 7.73 10.55 1.92
N THR A 171 8.21 11.49 2.74
CA THR A 171 9.02 12.64 2.31
C THR A 171 10.40 12.56 2.93
N TRP A 172 11.46 12.82 2.14
CA TRP A 172 12.82 12.86 2.61
C TRP A 172 13.15 14.20 3.25
N VAL A 173 13.54 14.19 4.53
CA VAL A 173 13.93 15.37 5.31
C VAL A 173 15.28 15.15 5.96
N ASP A 174 15.96 16.25 6.34
CA ASP A 174 17.18 16.19 7.11
C ASP A 174 16.86 15.81 8.56
N LEU A 175 17.68 14.96 9.16
CA LEU A 175 17.57 14.51 10.53
C LEU A 175 18.62 15.18 11.42
N ASP A 176 18.28 15.34 12.70
CA ASP A 176 19.22 15.67 13.75
C ASP A 176 20.03 14.44 14.21
N ASP A 177 20.95 14.63 15.17
CA ASP A 177 21.79 13.58 15.72
C ASP A 177 20.98 12.49 16.48
N HIS A 178 19.75 12.82 16.87
CA HIS A 178 18.80 11.88 17.50
C HIS A 178 17.85 11.22 16.48
N LYS A 179 18.14 11.35 15.19
CA LYS A 179 17.32 10.84 14.06
C LYS A 179 15.90 11.41 14.03
N ARG A 180 15.70 12.64 14.51
CA ARG A 180 14.44 13.37 14.43
C ARG A 180 14.46 14.34 13.25
N PRO A 181 13.34 14.59 12.58
CA PRO A 181 13.27 15.59 11.52
C PRO A 181 13.69 16.97 12.02
N LYS A 182 14.66 17.62 11.38
CA LYS A 182 15.04 19.01 11.67
C LYS A 182 13.93 20.01 11.33
N SER A 183 13.13 19.67 10.33
CA SER A 183 11.92 20.43 9.94
C SER A 183 10.75 19.47 9.82
N VAL A 184 9.60 19.84 10.40
CA VAL A 184 8.37 19.07 10.30
C VAL A 184 7.73 19.37 8.94
N PRO A 185 7.49 18.34 8.09
CA PRO A 185 6.82 18.55 6.83
C PRO A 185 5.39 19.05 7.04
N GLN A 186 4.93 19.90 6.13
CA GLN A 186 3.53 20.31 6.13
C GLN A 186 2.65 19.21 5.55
N LEU A 187 1.47 19.03 6.15
CA LEU A 187 0.45 18.14 5.59
C LEU A 187 -0.08 18.72 4.27
N ALA A 188 -0.31 17.84 3.32
CA ALA A 188 -1.01 18.24 2.09
C ALA A 188 -2.42 18.74 2.43
N GLY A 189 -2.93 19.72 1.69
CA GLY A 189 -4.25 20.34 1.97
C GLY A 189 -5.38 19.32 2.07
N TRP A 190 -5.39 18.28 1.23
CA TRP A 190 -6.38 17.19 1.28
C TRP A 190 -6.30 16.35 2.57
N ALA A 191 -5.18 16.38 3.29
CA ALA A 191 -4.97 15.64 4.54
C ALA A 191 -5.32 16.47 5.79
N THR A 192 -6.02 17.59 5.62
CA THR A 192 -6.55 18.43 6.71
C THR A 192 -8.08 18.35 6.72
N PRO A 193 -8.74 18.51 7.89
CA PRO A 193 -10.20 18.53 7.97
C PRO A 193 -10.83 19.58 7.02
N THR A 194 -10.28 20.78 7.02
CA THR A 194 -10.78 21.90 6.18
C THR A 194 -10.70 21.56 4.69
N GLY A 195 -9.53 21.12 4.22
CA GLY A 195 -9.36 20.78 2.80
C GLY A 195 -10.22 19.58 2.39
N TRP A 196 -10.35 18.59 3.27
CA TRP A 196 -11.22 17.42 3.03
C TRP A 196 -12.69 17.81 2.87
N LEU A 197 -13.19 18.69 3.75
CA LEU A 197 -14.57 19.20 3.70
C LEU A 197 -14.80 20.09 2.48
N GLN A 198 -13.76 20.77 1.99
CA GLN A 198 -13.78 21.52 0.71
C GLN A 198 -13.73 20.60 -0.52
N GLY A 199 -13.67 19.29 -0.34
CA GLY A 199 -13.64 18.31 -1.42
C GLY A 199 -12.24 17.95 -1.93
N LEU A 200 -11.17 18.46 -1.34
CA LEU A 200 -9.81 18.04 -1.69
C LEU A 200 -9.61 16.56 -1.34
N ARG A 201 -8.97 15.83 -2.23
CA ARG A 201 -8.69 14.40 -2.07
C ARG A 201 -7.25 14.08 -2.51
N PRO A 202 -6.62 13.01 -2.01
CA PRO A 202 -5.36 12.53 -2.57
C PRO A 202 -5.58 12.23 -4.06
N ASN A 203 -4.63 12.61 -4.88
CA ASN A 203 -4.66 12.45 -6.35
C ASN A 203 -5.67 13.34 -7.12
N GLY A 204 -6.10 14.47 -6.54
CA GLY A 204 -6.86 15.48 -7.29
C GLY A 204 -8.32 15.12 -7.61
N SER A 205 -8.84 14.01 -7.09
CA SER A 205 -10.26 13.66 -7.24
C SER A 205 -11.12 14.48 -6.27
N ALA A 206 -11.60 15.65 -6.68
CA ALA A 206 -12.67 16.35 -5.98
C ALA A 206 -13.95 15.51 -6.08
N ARG A 207 -14.54 15.10 -4.94
CA ARG A 207 -15.93 14.64 -4.91
C ARG A 207 -16.82 15.86 -5.20
N SER A 208 -17.26 16.00 -6.44
CA SER A 208 -18.35 16.94 -6.75
C SER A 208 -19.64 16.41 -6.16
N ASN A 209 -20.13 17.07 -5.09
CA ASN A 209 -21.52 16.95 -4.66
C ASN A 209 -22.41 17.62 -5.73
N SER A 210 -22.83 16.89 -6.71
CA SER A 210 -23.93 17.29 -7.57
C SER A 210 -24.91 16.11 -7.70
N THR A 211 -26.02 16.24 -7.00
CA THR A 211 -27.26 15.55 -7.27
C THR A 211 -27.77 15.92 -8.67
N THR A 212 -27.34 15.20 -9.68
CA THR A 212 -28.05 15.07 -10.95
C THR A 212 -27.65 13.75 -11.59
N ASN A 213 -28.63 12.88 -11.76
CA ASN A 213 -28.53 11.64 -12.50
C ASN A 213 -28.23 11.93 -13.98
N THR A 214 -26.96 11.79 -14.35
CA THR A 214 -26.57 11.60 -15.74
C THR A 214 -25.50 10.50 -15.75
N PRO A 215 -25.55 9.52 -16.66
CA PRO A 215 -24.57 8.44 -16.69
C PRO A 215 -23.20 9.03 -17.00
N ARG A 216 -22.28 8.95 -16.02
CA ARG A 216 -20.88 9.41 -16.20
C ARG A 216 -20.13 8.38 -17.04
N THR A 217 -19.84 8.75 -18.26
CA THR A 217 -18.72 8.25 -19.04
C THR A 217 -17.43 8.50 -18.26
N HIS A 218 -16.64 7.44 -18.05
CA HIS A 218 -15.39 7.45 -17.30
C HIS A 218 -14.40 8.47 -17.85
N SER A 219 -13.99 9.46 -17.06
CA SER A 219 -12.92 10.43 -17.39
C SER A 219 -11.51 9.82 -17.18
N SER A 220 -11.29 8.62 -17.66
CA SER A 220 -9.95 8.02 -17.77
C SER A 220 -9.23 8.40 -19.07
N GLN A 221 -9.90 9.11 -19.97
CA GLN A 221 -9.39 9.46 -21.29
C GLN A 221 -8.05 10.26 -21.30
N PRO A 222 -7.81 11.28 -20.41
CA PRO A 222 -6.55 12.03 -20.49
C PRO A 222 -5.32 11.19 -20.10
N VAL A 223 -5.42 10.33 -19.09
CA VAL A 223 -4.28 9.50 -18.62
C VAL A 223 -3.96 8.41 -19.63
N VAL A 224 -4.95 7.77 -20.19
CA VAL A 224 -4.79 6.74 -21.23
C VAL A 224 -4.18 7.34 -22.49
N ALA A 225 -4.61 8.52 -22.90
CA ALA A 225 -4.02 9.24 -24.05
C ALA A 225 -2.54 9.59 -23.82
N GLU A 226 -2.15 9.97 -22.59
CA GLU A 226 -0.75 10.22 -22.24
C GLU A 226 0.08 8.91 -22.25
N ILE A 227 -0.49 7.80 -21.80
CA ILE A 227 0.14 6.47 -21.88
C ILE A 227 0.34 6.09 -23.35
N GLU A 228 -0.65 6.29 -24.20
CA GLU A 228 -0.57 6.00 -25.64
C GLU A 228 0.48 6.87 -26.36
N ALA A 229 0.58 8.15 -25.99
CA ALA A 229 1.57 9.06 -26.54
C ALA A 229 3.03 8.62 -26.26
N LEU A 230 3.26 7.83 -25.20
CA LEU A 230 4.57 7.29 -24.87
C LEU A 230 4.91 6.00 -25.63
N ALA A 231 4.01 5.46 -26.45
CA ALA A 231 4.24 4.22 -27.19
C ALA A 231 5.39 4.35 -28.20
N GLU A 232 5.45 5.46 -28.91
CA GLU A 232 6.48 5.72 -29.91
C GLU A 232 7.86 6.04 -29.26
N PRO A 233 7.97 6.97 -28.28
CA PRO A 233 9.23 7.25 -27.61
C PRO A 233 9.86 6.04 -26.92
N LEU A 234 9.05 5.19 -26.27
CA LEU A 234 9.54 4.01 -25.54
C LEU A 234 9.89 2.83 -26.42
N GLY A 235 9.29 2.76 -27.60
CA GLY A 235 9.36 1.60 -28.47
C GLY A 235 8.57 0.40 -27.96
N ARG A 236 8.33 -0.56 -28.86
CA ARG A 236 7.40 -1.68 -28.65
C ARG A 236 7.77 -2.58 -27.46
N GLY A 237 9.07 -2.80 -27.21
CA GLY A 237 9.55 -3.67 -26.13
C GLY A 237 9.19 -3.13 -24.74
N LEU A 238 9.68 -1.93 -24.41
CA LEU A 238 9.45 -1.28 -23.11
C LEU A 238 7.99 -0.95 -22.87
N TYR A 239 7.31 -0.39 -23.89
CA TYR A 239 5.90 -0.03 -23.75
C TYR A 239 5.02 -1.22 -23.36
N ARG A 240 5.10 -2.32 -24.11
CA ARG A 240 4.33 -3.53 -23.84
C ARG A 240 4.80 -4.24 -22.57
N GLY A 241 6.11 -4.25 -22.31
CA GLY A 241 6.66 -4.83 -21.12
C GLY A 241 6.15 -4.15 -19.84
N ILE A 242 6.07 -2.82 -19.81
CA ILE A 242 5.54 -2.06 -18.66
C ILE A 242 4.05 -2.34 -18.49
N LEU A 243 3.24 -2.32 -19.56
CA LEU A 243 1.81 -2.64 -19.50
C LEU A 243 1.56 -4.04 -18.95
N ARG A 244 2.27 -5.04 -19.46
CA ARG A 244 2.14 -6.43 -19.04
C ARG A 244 2.55 -6.64 -17.57
N ASN A 245 3.66 -6.02 -17.16
CA ASN A 245 4.21 -6.23 -15.83
C ASN A 245 3.41 -5.52 -14.72
N LEU A 246 2.83 -4.33 -15.00
CA LEU A 246 2.11 -3.54 -14.00
C LEU A 246 0.59 -3.74 -14.03
N ALA A 247 0.01 -3.86 -15.21
CA ALA A 247 -1.44 -3.91 -15.40
C ALA A 247 -1.94 -5.26 -15.94
N ARG A 248 -1.04 -6.15 -16.38
CA ARG A 248 -1.36 -7.44 -17.01
C ARG A 248 -2.25 -7.34 -18.26
N VAL A 249 -2.19 -6.21 -18.95
CA VAL A 249 -2.95 -5.91 -20.18
C VAL A 249 -2.02 -5.64 -21.34
N TRP A 250 -2.57 -5.66 -22.54
CA TRP A 250 -1.85 -5.33 -23.77
C TRP A 250 -2.22 -3.96 -24.33
N ASN A 251 -3.40 -3.46 -23.94
CA ASN A 251 -3.91 -2.16 -24.35
C ASN A 251 -4.18 -1.31 -23.10
N PRO A 252 -3.71 -0.04 -23.04
CA PRO A 252 -3.97 0.84 -21.88
C PRO A 252 -5.46 1.12 -21.63
N ASN A 253 -6.31 1.01 -22.65
CA ASN A 253 -7.77 1.15 -22.51
C ASN A 253 -8.42 0.02 -21.69
N GLU A 254 -7.73 -1.10 -21.49
CA GLU A 254 -8.18 -2.23 -20.67
C GLU A 254 -7.92 -2.02 -19.16
N ILE A 255 -7.22 -0.93 -18.79
CA ILE A 255 -6.90 -0.64 -17.39
C ILE A 255 -8.08 0.11 -16.77
N GLU A 256 -8.91 -0.58 -16.01
CA GLU A 256 -10.08 0.02 -15.34
C GLU A 256 -9.71 0.86 -14.11
N ASP A 257 -8.64 0.47 -13.39
CA ASP A 257 -8.18 1.14 -12.16
C ASP A 257 -7.29 2.35 -12.48
N VAL A 258 -7.80 3.54 -12.17
CA VAL A 258 -7.10 4.82 -12.36
C VAL A 258 -5.75 4.86 -11.62
N SER A 259 -5.64 4.19 -10.47
CA SER A 259 -4.38 4.14 -9.71
C SER A 259 -3.33 3.28 -10.44
N VAL A 260 -3.76 2.25 -11.15
CA VAL A 260 -2.91 1.43 -12.01
C VAL A 260 -2.51 2.21 -13.26
N GLN A 261 -3.44 2.96 -13.88
CA GLN A 261 -3.14 3.84 -15.02
C GLN A 261 -2.06 4.86 -14.67
N GLN A 262 -2.17 5.51 -13.51
CA GLN A 262 -1.17 6.48 -13.05
C GLN A 262 0.19 5.85 -12.78
N ARG A 263 0.24 4.67 -12.15
CA ARG A 263 1.49 3.92 -11.94
C ARG A 263 2.14 3.54 -13.27
N VAL A 264 1.36 3.09 -14.23
CA VAL A 264 1.84 2.77 -15.57
C VAL A 264 2.42 4.02 -16.24
N LEU A 265 1.71 5.14 -16.21
CA LEU A 265 2.16 6.41 -16.77
C LEU A 265 3.47 6.89 -16.12
N GLU A 266 3.58 6.83 -14.80
CA GLU A 266 4.78 7.24 -14.07
C GLU A 266 5.98 6.36 -14.42
N GLN A 267 5.80 5.04 -14.52
CA GLN A 267 6.86 4.12 -14.93
C GLN A 267 7.28 4.34 -16.39
N MET A 268 6.34 4.63 -17.28
CA MET A 268 6.65 4.96 -18.67
C MET A 268 7.40 6.27 -18.79
N ARG A 269 7.02 7.31 -18.05
CA ARG A 269 7.78 8.57 -17.97
C ARG A 269 9.18 8.39 -17.39
N CYS A 270 9.36 7.46 -16.42
CA CYS A 270 10.68 7.09 -15.93
C CYS A 270 11.52 6.38 -16.98
N ALA A 271 10.91 5.51 -17.78
CA ALA A 271 11.59 4.81 -18.89
C ALA A 271 12.00 5.80 -19.98
N ASP A 272 11.13 6.73 -20.36
CA ASP A 272 11.41 7.78 -21.33
C ASP A 272 12.62 8.64 -20.93
N ARG A 273 12.65 9.14 -19.68
CA ARG A 273 13.83 9.81 -19.14
C ARG A 273 15.08 8.94 -19.16
N GLY A 274 14.93 7.63 -18.91
CA GLY A 274 16.02 6.66 -19.01
C GLY A 274 16.57 6.55 -20.42
N LEU A 275 15.71 6.51 -21.44
CA LEU A 275 16.12 6.49 -22.85
C LEU A 275 16.81 7.79 -23.29
N LEU A 276 16.37 8.95 -22.82
CA LEU A 276 17.05 10.22 -23.07
C LEU A 276 18.46 10.22 -22.48
N ARG A 277 18.65 9.73 -21.26
CA ARG A 277 19.98 9.57 -20.64
C ARG A 277 20.86 8.58 -21.40
N LEU A 278 20.27 7.45 -21.84
CA LEU A 278 20.95 6.47 -22.66
C LEU A 278 21.48 7.11 -23.95
N LYS A 279 20.65 7.87 -24.65
CA LYS A 279 21.03 8.58 -25.87
C LYS A 279 22.18 9.54 -25.63
N ALA A 280 22.09 10.36 -24.58
CA ALA A 280 23.16 11.30 -24.22
C ALA A 280 24.49 10.60 -23.85
N ALA A 281 24.42 9.43 -23.20
CA ALA A 281 25.61 8.64 -22.91
C ALA A 281 26.21 8.00 -24.17
N LEU A 282 25.38 7.52 -25.10
CA LEU A 282 25.81 6.96 -26.39
C LEU A 282 26.47 8.02 -27.28
N GLU A 283 26.02 9.26 -27.23
CA GLU A 283 26.65 10.39 -27.95
C GLU A 283 28.10 10.62 -27.48
N LYS A 284 28.38 10.33 -26.21
CA LYS A 284 29.74 10.47 -25.62
C LYS A 284 30.63 9.25 -25.88
N THR A 285 30.07 8.05 -25.75
CA THR A 285 30.85 6.79 -25.80
C THR A 285 30.87 6.12 -27.18
N GLY A 286 29.94 6.53 -28.04
CA GLY A 286 29.72 5.90 -29.34
C GLY A 286 28.88 4.60 -29.25
N PRO A 287 28.27 4.20 -30.38
CA PRO A 287 27.31 3.07 -30.41
C PRO A 287 27.96 1.71 -30.10
N ARG A 288 29.28 1.57 -30.28
CA ARG A 288 30.01 0.33 -30.02
C ARG A 288 30.08 -0.02 -28.53
N ALA A 289 29.97 0.97 -27.62
CA ALA A 289 29.99 0.75 -26.17
C ALA A 289 28.76 0.00 -25.66
N LEU A 290 27.65 0.02 -26.40
CA LEU A 290 26.40 -0.63 -25.98
C LEU A 290 26.46 -2.16 -26.13
N THR A 291 27.14 -2.68 -27.16
CA THR A 291 27.17 -4.12 -27.47
C THR A 291 27.65 -5.00 -26.30
N PRO A 292 28.80 -4.72 -25.65
CA PRO A 292 29.27 -5.54 -24.53
C PRO A 292 28.35 -5.46 -23.31
N ILE A 293 27.68 -4.32 -23.10
CA ILE A 293 26.73 -4.14 -21.99
C ILE A 293 25.49 -4.99 -22.22
N LEU A 294 24.92 -4.97 -23.43
CA LEU A 294 23.78 -5.82 -23.78
C LEU A 294 24.12 -7.31 -23.67
N GLN A 295 25.29 -7.71 -24.13
CA GLN A 295 25.77 -9.10 -24.01
C GLN A 295 25.90 -9.54 -22.55
N SER A 296 26.47 -8.70 -21.68
CA SER A 296 26.60 -9.00 -20.25
C SER A 296 25.27 -9.19 -19.54
N LEU A 297 24.20 -8.55 -20.04
CA LEU A 297 22.83 -8.64 -19.51
C LEU A 297 21.98 -9.71 -20.23
N GLY A 298 22.55 -10.43 -21.19
CA GLY A 298 21.83 -11.44 -21.97
C GLY A 298 20.73 -10.88 -22.87
N VAL A 299 20.82 -9.58 -23.25
CA VAL A 299 19.85 -8.89 -24.09
C VAL A 299 20.37 -8.78 -25.52
N ALA A 300 19.63 -9.31 -26.47
CA ALA A 300 20.07 -9.36 -27.87
C ALA A 300 20.12 -7.97 -28.54
N SER A 301 19.23 -7.05 -28.16
CA SER A 301 19.20 -5.67 -28.68
C SER A 301 18.43 -4.75 -27.72
N LEU A 302 18.62 -3.44 -27.83
CA LEU A 302 17.90 -2.45 -27.03
C LEU A 302 16.36 -2.56 -27.19
N GLU A 303 15.90 -2.91 -28.37
CA GLU A 303 14.48 -3.11 -28.68
C GLU A 303 13.84 -4.30 -27.94
N ARG A 304 14.67 -5.23 -27.47
CA ARG A 304 14.24 -6.38 -26.66
C ARG A 304 14.16 -6.10 -25.17
N VAL A 305 14.56 -4.91 -24.74
CA VAL A 305 14.41 -4.48 -23.33
C VAL A 305 12.93 -4.26 -23.05
N ASP A 306 12.39 -5.03 -22.12
CA ASP A 306 10.95 -5.04 -21.78
C ASP A 306 10.65 -4.62 -20.32
N ASN A 307 11.67 -4.20 -19.58
CA ASN A 307 11.49 -3.76 -18.19
C ASN A 307 12.44 -2.61 -17.80
N LEU A 308 11.97 -1.81 -16.84
CA LEU A 308 12.68 -0.61 -16.38
C LEU A 308 14.00 -0.92 -15.65
N GLN A 309 14.10 -2.07 -14.98
CA GLN A 309 15.32 -2.43 -14.24
C GLN A 309 16.48 -2.71 -15.20
N THR A 310 16.23 -3.46 -16.26
CA THR A 310 17.21 -3.72 -17.31
C THR A 310 17.65 -2.42 -17.98
N LEU A 311 16.69 -1.53 -18.31
CA LEU A 311 17.00 -0.21 -18.87
C LEU A 311 17.90 0.61 -17.94
N LYS A 312 17.57 0.68 -16.65
CA LYS A 312 18.37 1.39 -15.64
C LYS A 312 19.80 0.85 -15.57
N ARG A 313 19.96 -0.46 -15.64
CA ARG A 313 21.29 -1.09 -15.59
C ARG A 313 22.11 -0.71 -16.79
N ILE A 314 21.53 -0.79 -17.98
CA ILE A 314 22.19 -0.38 -19.23
C ILE A 314 22.66 1.08 -19.17
N VAL A 315 21.77 1.99 -18.68
CA VAL A 315 22.10 3.42 -18.54
C VAL A 315 23.28 3.62 -17.60
N LEU A 316 23.27 3.00 -16.42
CA LEU A 316 24.33 3.14 -15.41
C LEU A 316 25.67 2.59 -15.90
N ASP A 317 25.68 1.43 -16.55
CA ASP A 317 26.89 0.82 -17.06
C ASP A 317 27.49 1.65 -18.21
N LEU A 318 26.64 2.25 -19.06
CA LEU A 318 27.07 3.12 -20.14
C LEU A 318 27.59 4.48 -19.61
N GLU A 319 26.91 5.09 -18.64
CA GLU A 319 27.38 6.31 -17.98
C GLU A 319 28.71 6.10 -17.26
N SER A 320 28.89 4.91 -16.65
CA SER A 320 30.17 4.53 -16.03
C SER A 320 31.28 4.35 -17.06
N ALA A 321 30.96 3.85 -18.25
CA ALA A 321 31.92 3.76 -19.36
C ALA A 321 32.26 5.15 -19.92
N ALA A 322 31.28 6.07 -19.97
CA ALA A 322 31.47 7.46 -20.39
C ALA A 322 32.30 8.32 -19.42
N ALA A 323 32.39 7.91 -18.14
CA ALA A 323 33.13 8.61 -17.10
C ALA A 323 34.59 8.14 -16.95
N LYS A 324 34.98 7.07 -17.66
CA LYS A 324 36.39 6.64 -17.69
C LYS A 324 37.12 7.43 -18.77
N PRO A 325 38.24 8.12 -18.41
CA PRO A 325 39.02 8.91 -19.35
C PRO A 325 39.72 8.04 -20.44
#